data_437b0e9626e6b6a38e96e69afc552912
#
_entry.id   437b0e9626e6b6a38e96e69afc552912
#
_cell.length_a   1.000
_cell.length_b   1.000
_cell.length_c   1.000
_cell.angle_alpha   90.00
_cell.angle_beta   90.00
_cell.angle_gamma   90.00
#
_symmetry.space_group_name_H-M   'P 1'
#
loop_
_entity.id
_entity.type
_entity.pdbx_description
1 polymer ?
#
loop_
_entity_poly.entity_id
_entity_poly.type
_entity_poly.pdbx_seq_one_letter_code
_entity_poly.pdbx_strand_id
1 'polypeptide(L)'
;MKWLFKWLFRLFLLAVVLVVILLLSFNPILRAVVEHRIRAQTGMDAEIGKFSVGLVEPTVEIQNLRLYNPPNFGGTPFLNIPEIHVEYDRAALARHEIHLTLMRFNLGELDIVKNEAGQTNLFALGVPLTAKKSGGSAAGFKRETGYDFKSIDVLNVSIGTVRFIDLKNQRNNREQTIGLDNLVLKNVKSQNDLAGLAALVALRGGNFFGSLLAPPKPGAGGN
;
A
#
# COMPACT_ATOMS: atom_id res chain seq x y z
N MET A 1 -20.34 19.45 51.66
CA MET A 1 -20.11 18.14 50.99
C MET A 1 -20.81 18.04 49.63
N LYS A 2 -22.11 18.37 49.46
CA LYS A 2 -22.82 18.25 48.15
C LYS A 2 -22.24 19.10 47.01
N TRP A 3 -21.61 20.26 47.33
CA TRP A 3 -21.00 21.16 46.33
C TRP A 3 -19.67 20.61 45.79
N LEU A 4 -18.82 20.07 46.65
CA LEU A 4 -17.57 19.36 46.24
C LEU A 4 -17.83 18.17 45.34
N PHE A 5 -18.86 17.36 45.63
CA PHE A 5 -19.25 16.20 44.82
C PHE A 5 -19.73 16.61 43.42
N LYS A 6 -20.50 17.72 43.33
CA LYS A 6 -20.92 18.26 42.01
C LYS A 6 -19.72 18.74 41.19
N TRP A 7 -18.73 19.36 41.84
CA TRP A 7 -17.53 19.86 41.18
C TRP A 7 -16.63 18.70 40.71
N LEU A 8 -16.43 17.69 41.52
CA LEU A 8 -15.69 16.46 41.18
C LEU A 8 -16.38 15.73 40.03
N PHE A 9 -17.68 15.61 40.04
CA PHE A 9 -18.46 14.98 38.97
C PHE A 9 -18.32 15.71 37.63
N ARG A 10 -18.33 17.06 37.64
CA ARG A 10 -18.10 17.88 36.44
C ARG A 10 -16.69 17.69 35.91
N LEU A 11 -15.69 17.62 36.74
CA LEU A 11 -14.31 17.42 36.40
C LEU A 11 -14.08 15.99 35.80
N PHE A 12 -14.75 15.01 36.39
CA PHE A 12 -14.77 13.65 35.85
C PHE A 12 -15.42 13.59 34.45
N LEU A 13 -16.59 14.26 34.29
CA LEU A 13 -17.27 14.31 33.01
C LEU A 13 -16.40 14.98 31.93
N LEU A 14 -15.75 16.09 32.30
CA LEU A 14 -14.83 16.81 31.42
C LEU A 14 -13.62 15.91 31.02
N ALA A 15 -13.07 15.18 31.97
CA ALA A 15 -11.99 14.21 31.66
C ALA A 15 -12.46 13.11 30.71
N VAL A 16 -13.66 12.56 30.91
CA VAL A 16 -14.24 11.56 30.01
C VAL A 16 -14.43 12.13 28.62
N VAL A 17 -15.00 13.34 28.49
CA VAL A 17 -15.18 14.02 27.20
C VAL A 17 -13.83 14.26 26.52
N LEU A 18 -12.81 14.68 27.25
CA LEU A 18 -11.46 14.90 26.72
C LEU A 18 -10.84 13.60 26.20
N VAL A 19 -10.99 12.49 26.94
CA VAL A 19 -10.52 11.16 26.50
C VAL A 19 -11.27 10.74 25.24
N VAL A 20 -12.57 10.92 25.17
CA VAL A 20 -13.37 10.58 23.97
C VAL A 20 -12.92 11.41 22.76
N ILE A 21 -12.69 12.72 22.94
CA ILE A 21 -12.18 13.60 21.86
C ILE A 21 -10.80 13.12 21.41
N LEU A 22 -9.90 12.77 22.33
CA LEU A 22 -8.56 12.26 22.03
C LEU A 22 -8.64 10.96 21.22
N LEU A 23 -9.50 10.02 21.62
CA LEU A 23 -9.69 8.75 20.91
C LEU A 23 -10.27 8.97 19.50
N LEU A 24 -11.24 9.87 19.35
CA LEU A 24 -11.84 10.21 18.05
C LEU A 24 -10.85 10.95 17.13
N SER A 25 -9.93 11.73 17.70
CA SER A 25 -8.94 12.51 16.94
C SER A 25 -7.69 11.70 16.58
N PHE A 26 -7.47 10.54 17.19
CA PHE A 26 -6.27 9.75 17.00
C PHE A 26 -6.13 9.23 15.54
N ASN A 27 -7.20 8.68 14.97
CA ASN A 27 -7.19 8.16 13.61
C ASN A 27 -6.99 9.23 12.53
N PRO A 28 -7.65 10.40 12.56
CA PRO A 28 -7.39 11.48 11.59
C PRO A 28 -5.95 12.01 11.65
N ILE A 29 -5.36 12.13 12.85
CA ILE A 29 -3.97 12.58 13.02
C ILE A 29 -3.01 11.56 12.40
N LEU A 30 -3.18 10.27 12.70
CA LEU A 30 -2.37 9.20 12.12
C LEU A 30 -2.49 9.15 10.59
N ARG A 31 -3.71 9.31 10.07
CA ARG A 31 -3.96 9.41 8.63
C ARG A 31 -3.12 10.51 8.00
N ALA A 32 -3.17 11.74 8.54
CA ALA A 32 -2.41 12.88 8.01
C ALA A 32 -0.89 12.64 8.06
N VAL A 33 -0.39 12.00 9.13
CA VAL A 33 1.02 11.63 9.25
C VAL A 33 1.42 10.61 8.17
N VAL A 34 0.59 9.61 7.92
CA VAL A 34 0.85 8.58 6.89
C VAL A 34 0.84 9.21 5.49
N GLU A 35 -0.17 10.01 5.15
CA GLU A 35 -0.25 10.73 3.87
C GLU A 35 0.98 11.62 3.65
N HIS A 36 1.39 12.39 4.67
CA HIS A 36 2.58 13.23 4.61
C HIS A 36 3.87 12.42 4.41
N ARG A 37 3.99 11.27 5.09
CA ARG A 37 5.15 10.39 4.98
C ARG A 37 5.26 9.78 3.56
N ILE A 38 4.13 9.33 3.00
CA ILE A 38 4.07 8.82 1.63
C ILE A 38 4.54 9.91 0.66
N ARG A 39 3.99 11.12 0.76
CA ARG A 39 4.40 12.25 -0.09
C ARG A 39 5.89 12.57 0.03
N ALA A 40 6.43 12.60 1.24
CA ALA A 40 7.83 12.90 1.49
C ALA A 40 8.79 11.84 0.90
N GLN A 41 8.38 10.56 0.90
CA GLN A 41 9.23 9.47 0.42
C GLN A 41 9.09 9.18 -1.07
N THR A 42 7.90 9.37 -1.63
CA THR A 42 7.60 8.99 -3.03
C THR A 42 7.44 10.17 -3.98
N GLY A 43 7.27 11.39 -3.45
CA GLY A 43 6.87 12.56 -4.23
C GLY A 43 5.45 12.49 -4.79
N MET A 44 4.66 11.48 -4.40
CA MET A 44 3.29 11.27 -4.84
C MET A 44 2.30 11.82 -3.82
N ASP A 45 1.21 12.41 -4.29
CA ASP A 45 0.11 12.77 -3.41
C ASP A 45 -0.66 11.51 -3.00
N ALA A 46 -0.96 11.42 -1.71
CA ALA A 46 -1.73 10.32 -1.12
C ALA A 46 -3.04 10.85 -0.54
N GLU A 47 -4.10 10.11 -0.76
CA GLU A 47 -5.41 10.33 -0.18
C GLU A 47 -5.90 9.02 0.45
N ILE A 48 -6.23 9.07 1.74
CA ILE A 48 -6.76 7.93 2.49
C ILE A 48 -8.20 8.24 2.88
N GLY A 49 -9.17 7.43 2.47
CA GLY A 49 -10.57 7.63 2.85
C GLY A 49 -10.80 7.40 4.34
N LYS A 50 -10.34 6.26 4.86
CA LYS A 50 -10.42 5.92 6.28
C LYS A 50 -9.11 5.28 6.73
N PHE A 51 -8.64 5.71 7.89
CA PHE A 51 -7.53 5.07 8.59
C PHE A 51 -7.98 4.75 10.01
N SER A 52 -7.81 3.52 10.45
CA SER A 52 -8.13 3.13 11.82
C SER A 52 -7.13 2.14 12.39
N VAL A 53 -6.84 2.31 13.67
CA VAL A 53 -6.02 1.40 14.47
C VAL A 53 -6.86 0.91 15.63
N GLY A 54 -6.99 -0.40 15.76
CA GLY A 54 -7.70 -1.03 16.86
C GLY A 54 -6.88 -0.97 18.14
N LEU A 55 -7.44 -0.33 19.17
CA LEU A 55 -6.78 -0.22 20.48
C LEU A 55 -6.97 -1.50 21.32
N VAL A 56 -8.13 -2.12 21.20
CA VAL A 56 -8.46 -3.39 21.90
C VAL A 56 -8.04 -4.59 21.05
N GLU A 57 -8.46 -4.61 19.81
CA GLU A 57 -8.03 -5.61 18.85
C GLU A 57 -6.79 -5.12 18.10
N PRO A 58 -5.76 -5.97 17.92
CA PRO A 58 -4.53 -5.57 17.26
C PRO A 58 -4.70 -5.50 15.74
N THR A 59 -5.43 -4.48 15.28
CA THR A 59 -5.80 -4.30 13.88
C THR A 59 -5.35 -2.95 13.34
N VAL A 60 -5.00 -2.90 12.07
CA VAL A 60 -4.82 -1.67 11.29
C VAL A 60 -5.65 -1.79 10.02
N GLU A 61 -6.46 -0.80 9.74
CA GLU A 61 -7.31 -0.76 8.56
C GLU A 61 -7.10 0.54 7.80
N ILE A 62 -6.88 0.42 6.49
CA ILE A 62 -6.83 1.53 5.54
C ILE A 62 -7.88 1.26 4.47
N GLN A 63 -8.80 2.21 4.27
CA GLN A 63 -9.80 2.11 3.21
C GLN A 63 -9.64 3.25 2.22
N ASN A 64 -9.83 2.92 0.93
CA ASN A 64 -9.78 3.86 -0.17
C ASN A 64 -8.47 4.68 -0.20
N LEU A 65 -7.32 3.99 -0.14
CA LEU A 65 -6.02 4.61 -0.38
C LEU A 65 -5.87 4.85 -1.88
N ARG A 66 -5.69 6.10 -2.25
CA ARG A 66 -5.37 6.54 -3.61
C ARG A 66 -4.02 7.24 -3.61
N LEU A 67 -3.19 6.88 -4.55
CA LEU A 67 -1.96 7.60 -4.85
C LEU A 67 -2.11 8.27 -6.21
N TYR A 68 -1.54 9.46 -6.33
CA TYR A 68 -1.57 10.24 -7.56
C TYR A 68 -0.17 10.43 -8.10
N ASN A 69 -0.04 10.32 -9.39
CA ASN A 69 1.21 10.57 -10.09
C ASN A 69 1.70 12.00 -9.88
N PRO A 70 3.03 12.21 -9.79
CA PRO A 70 3.56 13.56 -9.82
C PRO A 70 3.25 14.27 -11.16
N PRO A 71 3.33 15.61 -11.22
CA PRO A 71 2.93 16.40 -12.40
C PRO A 71 3.61 15.99 -13.71
N ASN A 72 4.86 15.53 -13.66
CA ASN A 72 5.59 15.04 -14.83
C ASN A 72 5.04 13.71 -15.41
N PHE A 73 4.10 13.07 -14.72
CA PHE A 73 3.30 11.94 -15.19
C PHE A 73 1.81 12.28 -15.28
N GLY A 74 1.48 13.59 -15.44
CA GLY A 74 0.12 14.07 -15.68
C GLY A 74 -0.76 14.25 -14.46
N GLY A 75 -0.26 14.02 -13.24
CA GLY A 75 -1.05 14.18 -12.00
C GLY A 75 -2.27 13.24 -11.90
N THR A 76 -2.35 12.22 -12.75
CA THR A 76 -3.47 11.27 -12.81
C THR A 76 -3.40 10.25 -11.65
N PRO A 77 -4.48 9.51 -11.35
CA PRO A 77 -4.39 8.39 -10.42
C PRO A 77 -3.28 7.42 -10.83
N PHE A 78 -2.56 6.91 -9.85
CA PHE A 78 -1.53 5.88 -10.01
C PHE A 78 -2.00 4.54 -9.45
N LEU A 79 -2.56 4.60 -8.25
CA LEU A 79 -2.91 3.41 -7.48
C LEU A 79 -4.22 3.65 -6.73
N ASN A 80 -5.12 2.68 -6.80
CA ASN A 80 -6.34 2.63 -6.00
C ASN A 80 -6.38 1.33 -5.22
N ILE A 81 -6.30 1.42 -3.89
CA ILE A 81 -6.39 0.30 -2.95
C ILE A 81 -7.66 0.49 -2.11
N PRO A 82 -8.76 -0.20 -2.45
CA PRO A 82 -10.00 -0.14 -1.68
C PRO A 82 -9.83 -0.56 -0.22
N GLU A 83 -9.01 -1.59 0.06
CA GLU A 83 -8.83 -2.12 1.41
C GLU A 83 -7.40 -2.64 1.64
N ILE A 84 -6.82 -2.23 2.77
CA ILE A 84 -5.73 -2.93 3.45
C ILE A 84 -6.21 -3.18 4.87
N HIS A 85 -6.32 -4.45 5.26
CA HIS A 85 -6.65 -4.84 6.62
C HIS A 85 -5.55 -5.75 7.15
N VAL A 86 -5.06 -5.44 8.34
CA VAL A 86 -3.96 -6.17 8.97
C VAL A 86 -4.34 -6.48 10.42
N GLU A 87 -4.20 -7.74 10.79
CA GLU A 87 -4.23 -8.20 12.17
C GLU A 87 -2.83 -8.68 12.56
N TYR A 88 -2.36 -8.31 13.75
CA TYR A 88 -1.00 -8.60 14.16
C TYR A 88 -0.90 -9.15 15.60
N ASP A 89 0.16 -9.91 15.84
CA ASP A 89 0.49 -10.40 17.19
C ASP A 89 1.19 -9.30 18.01
N ARG A 90 0.52 -8.81 19.07
CA ARG A 90 1.09 -7.79 19.97
C ARG A 90 2.32 -8.28 20.70
N ALA A 91 2.35 -9.56 21.11
CA ALA A 91 3.46 -10.10 21.83
C ALA A 91 4.71 -10.21 20.94
N ALA A 92 4.54 -10.57 19.67
CA ALA A 92 5.59 -10.52 18.68
C ALA A 92 6.08 -9.08 18.46
N LEU A 93 5.15 -8.12 18.27
CA LEU A 93 5.49 -6.72 18.08
C LEU A 93 6.29 -6.13 19.23
N ALA A 94 5.96 -6.50 20.47
CA ALA A 94 6.71 -6.10 21.69
C ALA A 94 8.16 -6.64 21.70
N ARG A 95 8.43 -7.73 20.96
CA ARG A 95 9.78 -8.30 20.76
C ARG A 95 10.47 -7.80 19.50
N HIS A 96 9.95 -6.73 18.87
CA HIS A 96 10.43 -6.22 17.57
C HIS A 96 10.31 -7.24 16.43
N GLU A 97 9.27 -8.06 16.48
CA GLU A 97 8.95 -9.06 15.45
C GLU A 97 7.61 -8.71 14.79
N ILE A 98 7.56 -8.76 13.46
CA ILE A 98 6.32 -8.59 12.71
C ILE A 98 5.77 -9.96 12.38
N HIS A 99 4.73 -10.33 13.11
CA HIS A 99 3.90 -11.52 12.87
C HIS A 99 2.47 -11.05 12.62
N LEU A 100 1.99 -11.27 11.40
CA LEU A 100 0.64 -10.92 11.00
C LEU A 100 -0.21 -12.19 11.02
N THR A 101 -1.31 -12.17 11.76
CA THR A 101 -2.26 -13.29 11.81
C THR A 101 -3.18 -13.29 10.60
N LEU A 102 -3.53 -12.08 10.12
CA LEU A 102 -4.29 -11.89 8.89
C LEU A 102 -3.81 -10.63 8.16
N MET A 103 -3.69 -10.72 6.85
CA MET A 103 -3.56 -9.56 5.98
C MET A 103 -4.53 -9.70 4.81
N ARG A 104 -5.41 -8.72 4.61
CA ARG A 104 -6.21 -8.56 3.39
C ARG A 104 -5.69 -7.37 2.61
N PHE A 105 -5.44 -7.61 1.34
CA PHE A 105 -4.95 -6.60 0.43
C PHE A 105 -5.77 -6.62 -0.85
N ASN A 106 -6.48 -5.54 -1.10
CA ASN A 106 -7.30 -5.38 -2.30
C ASN A 106 -6.72 -4.25 -3.15
N LEU A 107 -6.14 -4.60 -4.29
CA LEU A 107 -5.68 -3.67 -5.32
C LEU A 107 -6.77 -3.55 -6.38
N GLY A 108 -7.54 -2.48 -6.36
CA GLY A 108 -8.60 -2.24 -7.35
C GLY A 108 -8.02 -1.88 -8.71
N GLU A 109 -7.07 -0.92 -8.73
CA GLU A 109 -6.54 -0.38 -9.98
C GLU A 109 -5.08 0.06 -9.82
N LEU A 110 -4.28 -0.19 -10.87
CA LEU A 110 -2.89 0.25 -10.98
C LEU A 110 -2.67 0.87 -12.37
N ASP A 111 -2.29 2.16 -12.43
CA ASP A 111 -2.00 2.88 -13.66
C ASP A 111 -0.50 3.07 -13.87
N ILE A 112 0.05 2.35 -14.83
CA ILE A 112 1.43 2.52 -15.27
C ILE A 112 1.45 3.61 -16.33
N VAL A 113 1.95 4.79 -15.97
CA VAL A 113 2.00 5.94 -16.87
C VAL A 113 3.41 6.11 -17.42
N LYS A 114 3.50 6.23 -18.74
CA LYS A 114 4.73 6.60 -19.45
C LYS A 114 4.62 8.06 -19.86
N ASN A 115 5.56 8.89 -19.41
CA ASN A 115 5.60 10.31 -19.73
C ASN A 115 6.16 10.57 -21.13
N GLU A 116 6.15 11.82 -21.58
CA GLU A 116 6.64 12.22 -22.88
C GLU A 116 8.14 11.96 -23.08
N ALA A 117 8.93 11.95 -21.98
CA ALA A 117 10.34 11.59 -21.98
C ALA A 117 10.60 10.09 -22.07
N GLY A 118 9.53 9.26 -22.09
CA GLY A 118 9.63 7.81 -22.18
C GLY A 118 9.88 7.10 -20.84
N GLN A 119 9.85 7.82 -19.73
CA GLN A 119 10.01 7.26 -18.39
C GLN A 119 8.67 6.76 -17.85
N THR A 120 8.67 5.71 -17.03
CA THR A 120 7.46 5.21 -16.36
C THR A 120 7.43 5.64 -14.90
N ASN A 121 6.22 5.86 -14.38
CA ASN A 121 5.98 6.24 -12.98
C ASN A 121 6.44 5.17 -11.97
N LEU A 122 6.62 3.91 -12.37
CA LEU A 122 7.17 2.86 -11.52
C LEU A 122 8.58 3.18 -11.02
N PHE A 123 9.37 3.95 -11.78
CA PHE A 123 10.69 4.40 -11.34
C PHE A 123 10.61 5.36 -10.16
N ALA A 124 9.55 6.16 -10.04
CA ALA A 124 9.36 7.08 -8.91
C ALA A 124 9.21 6.32 -7.58
N LEU A 125 8.73 5.08 -7.61
CA LEU A 125 8.63 4.20 -6.44
C LEU A 125 9.91 3.43 -6.14
N GLY A 126 10.97 3.62 -6.92
CA GLY A 126 12.20 2.84 -6.79
C GLY A 126 11.99 1.34 -7.06
N VAL A 127 10.91 0.97 -7.75
CA VAL A 127 10.65 -0.41 -8.14
C VAL A 127 11.61 -0.75 -9.30
N PRO A 128 12.62 -1.63 -9.09
CA PRO A 128 13.50 -2.02 -10.17
C PRO A 128 12.69 -2.87 -11.16
N LEU A 129 12.45 -2.36 -12.36
CA LEU A 129 11.76 -3.08 -13.44
C LEU A 129 12.59 -4.25 -14.00
N THR A 130 13.84 -4.35 -13.62
CA THR A 130 14.69 -5.47 -13.97
C THR A 130 14.85 -6.38 -12.76
N ALA A 131 14.56 -7.66 -12.93
CA ALA A 131 14.72 -8.72 -11.93
C ALA A 131 16.18 -8.96 -11.49
N LYS A 132 17.00 -7.92 -11.45
CA LYS A 132 18.31 -7.95 -10.83
C LYS A 132 18.06 -7.94 -9.33
N LYS A 133 18.11 -9.13 -8.72
CA LYS A 133 18.15 -9.44 -7.28
C LYS A 133 18.23 -8.20 -6.35
N SER A 134 17.18 -7.39 -6.29
CA SER A 134 16.90 -6.57 -5.13
C SER A 134 16.23 -7.51 -4.14
N GLY A 135 17.05 -8.36 -3.55
CA GLY A 135 16.64 -9.04 -2.34
C GLY A 135 16.42 -7.94 -1.31
N GLY A 136 15.19 -7.52 -1.14
CA GLY A 136 14.75 -7.01 0.16
C GLY A 136 14.96 -8.16 1.12
N SER A 137 16.21 -8.37 1.54
CA SER A 137 16.51 -9.42 2.48
C SER A 137 15.84 -9.05 3.79
N ALA A 138 15.36 -10.04 4.54
CA ALA A 138 14.87 -9.84 5.92
C ALA A 138 15.85 -8.99 6.73
N ALA A 139 17.16 -9.10 6.46
CA ALA A 139 18.21 -8.28 7.03
C ALA A 139 18.17 -6.80 6.61
N GLY A 140 17.78 -6.48 5.39
CA GLY A 140 17.57 -5.09 4.92
C GLY A 140 16.36 -4.46 5.59
N PHE A 141 15.26 -5.17 5.64
CA PHE A 141 14.04 -4.73 6.34
C PHE A 141 14.29 -4.45 7.83
N LYS A 142 15.00 -5.34 8.54
CA LYS A 142 15.39 -5.15 9.93
C LYS A 142 16.27 -3.91 10.13
N ARG A 143 17.21 -3.67 9.22
CA ARG A 143 18.11 -2.52 9.30
C ARG A 143 17.36 -1.19 9.17
N GLU A 144 16.33 -1.14 8.31
CA GLU A 144 15.56 0.07 8.06
C GLU A 144 14.47 0.31 9.10
N THR A 145 13.81 -0.75 9.58
CA THR A 145 12.65 -0.64 10.46
C THR A 145 12.94 -0.94 11.92
N GLY A 146 14.03 -1.65 12.22
CA GLY A 146 14.33 -2.20 13.55
C GLY A 146 13.53 -3.46 13.91
N TYR A 147 12.70 -3.96 12.99
CA TYR A 147 11.83 -5.12 13.19
C TYR A 147 12.23 -6.31 12.32
N ASP A 148 12.10 -7.52 12.86
CA ASP A 148 12.23 -8.78 12.11
C ASP A 148 10.89 -9.21 11.56
N PHE A 149 10.79 -9.40 10.25
CA PHE A 149 9.61 -10.03 9.65
C PHE A 149 9.61 -11.53 9.91
N LYS A 150 8.55 -12.06 10.52
CA LYS A 150 8.40 -13.50 10.83
C LYS A 150 7.49 -14.21 9.84
N SER A 151 6.24 -13.81 9.77
CA SER A 151 5.25 -14.45 8.88
C SER A 151 3.96 -13.66 8.73
N ILE A 152 3.19 -14.04 7.72
CA ILE A 152 1.77 -13.77 7.60
C ILE A 152 1.07 -15.12 7.59
N ASP A 153 0.23 -15.42 8.60
CA ASP A 153 -0.44 -16.70 8.68
C ASP A 153 -1.47 -16.89 7.59
N VAL A 154 -2.26 -15.85 7.33
CA VAL A 154 -3.25 -15.81 6.25
C VAL A 154 -3.10 -14.49 5.48
N LEU A 155 -2.74 -14.59 4.21
CA LEU A 155 -2.71 -13.48 3.26
C LEU A 155 -3.84 -13.65 2.25
N ASN A 156 -4.79 -12.74 2.23
CA ASN A 156 -5.87 -12.68 1.25
C ASN A 156 -5.61 -11.55 0.27
N VAL A 157 -5.53 -11.85 -1.03
CA VAL A 157 -5.18 -10.90 -2.09
C VAL A 157 -6.28 -10.85 -3.14
N SER A 158 -6.71 -9.62 -3.47
CA SER A 158 -7.52 -9.32 -4.65
C SER A 158 -6.77 -8.33 -5.53
N ILE A 159 -6.77 -8.55 -6.85
CA ILE A 159 -6.15 -7.68 -7.84
C ILE A 159 -7.13 -7.48 -9.00
N GLY A 160 -7.56 -6.25 -9.20
CA GLY A 160 -8.51 -5.85 -10.24
C GLY A 160 -7.85 -5.62 -11.59
N THR A 161 -7.60 -4.37 -11.93
CA THR A 161 -7.19 -3.93 -13.27
C THR A 161 -5.84 -3.23 -13.25
N VAL A 162 -5.05 -3.47 -14.29
CA VAL A 162 -3.81 -2.74 -14.56
C VAL A 162 -3.95 -2.01 -15.89
N ARG A 163 -3.69 -0.71 -15.91
CA ARG A 163 -3.71 0.12 -17.12
C ARG A 163 -2.30 0.59 -17.47
N PHE A 164 -2.01 0.63 -18.73
CA PHE A 164 -0.84 1.31 -19.28
C PHE A 164 -1.28 2.54 -20.05
N ILE A 165 -0.74 3.70 -19.70
CA ILE A 165 -1.10 5.00 -20.26
C ILE A 165 0.18 5.63 -20.82
N ASP A 166 0.25 5.85 -22.13
CA ASP A 166 1.33 6.57 -22.82
C ASP A 166 0.86 8.00 -23.09
N LEU A 167 1.42 8.98 -22.36
CA LEU A 167 1.03 10.39 -22.48
C LEU A 167 1.38 10.97 -23.85
N LYS A 168 2.41 10.44 -24.52
CA LYS A 168 2.82 10.88 -25.85
C LYS A 168 1.99 10.28 -26.96
N ASN A 169 1.56 9.04 -26.82
CA ASN A 169 0.80 8.33 -27.86
C ASN A 169 -0.32 7.49 -27.24
N GLN A 170 -1.51 8.06 -27.16
CA GLN A 170 -2.68 7.42 -26.56
C GLN A 170 -3.12 6.12 -27.27
N ARG A 171 -2.69 5.88 -28.50
CA ARG A 171 -2.95 4.61 -29.21
C ARG A 171 -2.24 3.42 -28.57
N ASN A 172 -1.23 3.68 -27.75
CA ASN A 172 -0.51 2.67 -26.99
C ASN A 172 -1.20 2.31 -25.66
N ASN A 173 -2.24 3.04 -25.28
CA ASN A 173 -2.97 2.79 -24.05
C ASN A 173 -3.58 1.39 -24.09
N ARG A 174 -3.43 0.67 -22.99
CA ARG A 174 -3.92 -0.69 -22.82
C ARG A 174 -4.45 -0.88 -21.42
N GLU A 175 -5.44 -1.72 -21.30
CA GLU A 175 -6.02 -2.14 -20.03
C GLU A 175 -6.04 -3.67 -19.96
N GLN A 176 -5.72 -4.18 -18.79
CA GLN A 176 -5.74 -5.62 -18.52
C GLN A 176 -6.42 -5.89 -17.18
N THR A 177 -7.54 -6.57 -17.22
CA THR A 177 -8.17 -7.09 -16.02
C THR A 177 -7.45 -8.36 -15.58
N ILE A 178 -6.85 -8.32 -14.39
CA ILE A 178 -6.20 -9.47 -13.74
C ILE A 178 -7.28 -10.35 -13.10
N GLY A 179 -8.28 -9.73 -12.46
CA GLY A 179 -9.45 -10.41 -11.93
C GLY A 179 -9.10 -11.49 -10.90
N LEU A 180 -8.07 -11.28 -10.07
CA LEU A 180 -7.83 -12.13 -8.90
C LEU A 180 -8.75 -11.65 -7.78
N ASP A 181 -9.56 -12.55 -7.27
CA ASP A 181 -10.48 -12.27 -6.18
C ASP A 181 -10.26 -13.27 -5.05
N ASN A 182 -10.06 -12.72 -3.84
CA ASN A 182 -9.91 -13.48 -2.60
C ASN A 182 -8.91 -14.66 -2.67
N LEU A 183 -7.77 -14.49 -3.35
CA LEU A 183 -6.73 -15.52 -3.36
C LEU A 183 -6.10 -15.63 -1.97
N VAL A 184 -6.22 -16.79 -1.35
CA VAL A 184 -5.70 -17.05 -0.01
C VAL A 184 -4.36 -17.78 -0.09
N LEU A 185 -3.34 -17.16 0.49
CA LEU A 185 -2.03 -17.75 0.73
C LEU A 185 -1.85 -17.96 2.24
N LYS A 186 -1.26 -19.08 2.64
CA LYS A 186 -1.04 -19.41 4.06
C LYS A 186 0.43 -19.52 4.37
N ASN A 187 0.80 -19.13 5.59
CA ASN A 187 2.16 -19.26 6.12
C ASN A 187 3.23 -18.58 5.25
N VAL A 188 2.97 -17.32 4.83
CA VAL A 188 3.92 -16.54 4.04
C VAL A 188 5.05 -16.05 4.95
N LYS A 189 6.27 -16.52 4.71
CA LYS A 189 7.48 -16.18 5.51
C LYS A 189 8.53 -15.43 4.71
N SER A 190 8.43 -15.47 3.39
CA SER A 190 9.41 -14.88 2.50
C SER A 190 8.78 -14.45 1.17
N GLN A 191 9.53 -13.71 0.37
CA GLN A 191 9.12 -13.36 -1.00
C GLN A 191 8.93 -14.59 -1.89
N ASN A 192 9.64 -15.69 -1.62
CA ASN A 192 9.51 -16.91 -2.40
C ASN A 192 8.12 -17.54 -2.27
N ASP A 193 7.47 -17.36 -1.11
CA ASP A 193 6.12 -17.87 -0.87
C ASP A 193 5.06 -17.15 -1.71
N LEU A 194 5.42 -15.97 -2.26
CA LEU A 194 4.59 -15.20 -3.19
C LEU A 194 4.81 -15.57 -4.66
N ALA A 195 5.70 -16.49 -4.96
CA ALA A 195 6.02 -16.85 -6.35
C ALA A 195 4.80 -17.39 -7.11
N GLY A 196 3.94 -18.16 -6.44
CA GLY A 196 2.67 -18.64 -7.01
C GLY A 196 1.72 -17.52 -7.38
N LEU A 197 1.59 -16.50 -6.51
CA LEU A 197 0.80 -15.30 -6.79
C LEU A 197 1.38 -14.55 -8.00
N ALA A 198 2.70 -14.32 -8.03
CA ALA A 198 3.37 -13.65 -9.14
C ALA A 198 3.16 -14.40 -10.47
N ALA A 199 3.23 -15.72 -10.46
CA ALA A 199 2.98 -16.55 -11.63
C ALA A 199 1.51 -16.42 -12.11
N LEU A 200 0.53 -16.43 -11.21
CA LEU A 200 -0.88 -16.24 -11.54
C LEU A 200 -1.15 -14.86 -12.13
N VAL A 201 -0.56 -13.80 -11.56
CA VAL A 201 -0.67 -12.44 -12.10
C VAL A 201 -0.05 -12.38 -13.50
N ALA A 202 1.13 -12.97 -13.70
CA ALA A 202 1.79 -13.02 -15.00
C ALA A 202 0.97 -13.80 -16.04
N LEU A 203 0.37 -14.93 -15.67
CA LEU A 203 -0.48 -15.73 -16.56
C LEU A 203 -1.75 -14.95 -16.97
N ARG A 204 -2.43 -14.32 -16.02
CA ARG A 204 -3.64 -13.53 -16.30
C ARG A 204 -3.35 -12.23 -17.03
N GLY A 205 -2.20 -11.63 -16.78
CA GLY A 205 -1.71 -10.47 -17.50
C GLY A 205 -1.21 -10.78 -18.93
N GLY A 206 -0.90 -12.03 -19.22
CA GLY A 206 -0.48 -12.47 -20.55
C GLY A 206 0.67 -11.63 -21.13
N ASN A 207 0.54 -11.24 -22.39
CA ASN A 207 1.54 -10.40 -23.07
C ASN A 207 1.58 -8.94 -22.59
N PHE A 208 0.65 -8.52 -21.74
CA PHE A 208 0.58 -7.15 -21.23
C PHE A 208 1.88 -6.77 -20.50
N PHE A 209 2.30 -7.57 -19.51
CA PHE A 209 3.54 -7.31 -18.76
C PHE A 209 4.79 -7.49 -19.63
N GLY A 210 4.82 -8.47 -20.53
CA GLY A 210 5.95 -8.68 -21.45
C GLY A 210 6.19 -7.46 -22.34
N SER A 211 5.14 -6.81 -22.80
CA SER A 211 5.26 -5.62 -23.63
C SER A 211 5.69 -4.35 -22.86
N LEU A 212 5.41 -4.29 -21.56
CA LEU A 212 5.83 -3.19 -20.68
C LEU A 212 7.32 -3.27 -20.28
N LEU A 213 7.83 -4.50 -20.15
CA LEU A 213 9.19 -4.77 -19.74
C LEU A 213 10.15 -4.90 -20.92
N ALA A 214 9.63 -4.94 -22.14
CA ALA A 214 10.46 -4.97 -23.33
C ALA A 214 11.27 -3.67 -23.47
N PRO A 215 12.60 -3.72 -23.64
CA PRO A 215 13.38 -2.53 -23.91
C PRO A 215 12.86 -1.87 -25.21
N PRO A 216 12.88 -0.53 -25.30
CA PRO A 216 12.47 0.16 -26.51
C PRO A 216 13.27 -0.40 -27.69
N LYS A 217 12.57 -0.84 -28.75
CA LYS A 217 13.23 -1.32 -29.97
C LYS A 217 14.16 -0.21 -30.48
N PRO A 218 15.48 -0.46 -30.62
CA PRO A 218 16.36 0.49 -31.26
C PRO A 218 15.96 0.58 -32.74
N GLY A 219 15.48 1.76 -33.16
CA GLY A 219 15.31 2.03 -34.59
C GLY A 219 13.87 2.12 -35.10
N ALA A 220 13.17 3.19 -34.74
CA ALA A 220 12.11 3.77 -35.53
C ALA A 220 12.27 5.31 -35.56
N GLY A 221 13.50 5.73 -35.78
CA GLY A 221 13.84 7.11 -36.09
C GLY A 221 14.56 7.10 -37.42
N GLY A 222 13.87 7.47 -38.48
CA GLY A 222 14.50 7.68 -39.79
C GLY A 222 13.60 7.30 -40.94
N ASN A 223 12.77 8.18 -41.38
CA ASN A 223 12.69 8.74 -42.75
C ASN A 223 11.64 9.82 -42.77
#